data_9fcb9f6615e87de8c3e7c87e273a4c38
#
_entry.id   9fcb9f6615e87de8c3e7c87e273a4c38
#
_cell.length_a   1.000
_cell.length_b   1.000
_cell.length_c   1.000
_cell.angle_alpha   90.00
_cell.angle_beta   90.00
_cell.angle_gamma   90.00
#
_symmetry.space_group_name_H-M   'P 1'
#
loop_
_entity.id
_entity.type
_entity.pdbx_description
1 polymer ?
#
loop_
_entity_poly.entity_id
_entity_poly.type
_entity_poly.pdbx_seq_one_letter_code
_entity_poly.pdbx_strand_id
1 'polypeptide(L)'
;MRPYAEVTYVAPGPVPDPSDPEWEERILRHQARRPAHWTTLETTDLAAVIRAADRPVLVDCLSTWLTHLVDDIDAWQDRERAASHLEKETARLLDALSSATVEIVLVTNEVGCSVVPSTASGRMFRDDLGRLNAAVSGKCDHVALVVAGRVLDLSDCPVVAD
;
A
#
# COMPACT_ATOMS: atom_id res chain seq x y z
N MET A 1 -14.77 -7.67 13.39
CA MET A 1 -13.30 -7.93 13.27
C MET A 1 -12.93 -8.92 14.36
N ARG A 2 -12.37 -10.07 14.00
CA ARG A 2 -11.80 -10.97 15.02
C ARG A 2 -10.56 -10.29 15.60
N PRO A 3 -10.38 -10.22 16.93
CA PRO A 3 -9.14 -9.74 17.49
C PRO A 3 -8.05 -10.76 17.17
N TYR A 4 -7.17 -10.43 16.22
CA TYR A 4 -6.00 -11.25 15.95
C TYR A 4 -5.05 -11.16 17.13
N ALA A 5 -4.60 -12.32 17.62
CA ALA A 5 -3.66 -12.38 18.75
C ALA A 5 -2.29 -11.81 18.37
N GLU A 6 -1.89 -11.99 17.11
CA GLU A 6 -0.62 -11.51 16.56
C GLU A 6 -0.81 -11.09 15.10
N VAL A 7 -0.20 -9.98 14.71
CA VAL A 7 -0.19 -9.45 13.33
C VAL A 7 1.20 -8.90 13.03
N THR A 8 1.68 -9.13 11.82
CA THR A 8 2.82 -8.42 11.27
C THR A 8 2.30 -7.15 10.58
N TYR A 9 2.57 -5.99 11.18
CA TYR A 9 2.27 -4.69 10.59
C TYR A 9 3.46 -4.24 9.74
N VAL A 10 3.22 -3.98 8.47
CA VAL A 10 4.25 -3.51 7.53
C VAL A 10 4.04 -2.04 7.23
N ALA A 11 5.05 -1.24 7.54
CA ALA A 11 5.11 0.18 7.22
C ALA A 11 6.10 0.41 6.06
N PRO A 12 5.63 0.52 4.81
CA PRO A 12 6.50 0.63 3.64
C PRO A 12 6.89 2.08 3.30
N GLY A 13 6.68 3.00 4.22
CA GLY A 13 7.02 4.41 4.08
C GLY A 13 8.47 4.72 4.46
N PRO A 14 8.94 5.95 4.19
CA PRO A 14 10.25 6.39 4.62
C PRO A 14 10.37 6.38 6.14
N VAL A 15 11.57 6.05 6.61
CA VAL A 15 11.94 6.13 8.02
C VAL A 15 11.78 7.58 8.50
N PRO A 16 11.42 7.82 9.79
CA PRO A 16 11.33 9.17 10.34
C PRO A 16 12.59 9.99 10.04
N ASP A 17 12.41 11.16 9.44
CA ASP A 17 13.51 12.12 9.23
C ASP A 17 13.38 13.21 10.30
N PRO A 18 14.40 13.43 11.16
CA PRO A 18 14.40 14.50 12.14
C PRO A 18 14.24 15.90 11.54
N SER A 19 14.46 16.07 10.23
CA SER A 19 14.23 17.32 9.51
C SER A 19 12.75 17.58 9.16
N ASP A 20 11.88 16.57 9.28
CA ASP A 20 10.41 16.67 9.08
C ASP A 20 9.65 16.29 10.36
N PRO A 21 9.48 17.22 11.32
CA PRO A 21 8.79 16.97 12.60
C PRO A 21 7.31 16.60 12.43
N GLU A 22 6.65 17.08 11.37
CA GLU A 22 5.25 16.77 11.11
C GLU A 22 5.08 15.30 10.68
N TRP A 23 6.00 14.82 9.84
CA TRP A 23 6.05 13.41 9.44
C TRP A 23 6.38 12.50 10.63
N GLU A 24 7.36 12.87 11.45
CA GLU A 24 7.72 12.14 12.67
C GLU A 24 6.53 12.03 13.62
N GLU A 25 5.82 13.13 13.92
CA GLU A 25 4.63 13.12 14.77
C GLU A 25 3.54 12.21 14.20
N ARG A 26 3.35 12.20 12.88
CA ARG A 26 2.38 11.33 12.21
C ARG A 26 2.74 9.85 12.40
N ILE A 27 4.00 9.49 12.23
CA ILE A 27 4.49 8.12 12.45
C ILE A 27 4.27 7.70 13.91
N LEU A 28 4.65 8.54 14.87
CA LEU A 28 4.48 8.26 16.30
C LEU A 28 2.99 8.06 16.67
N ARG A 29 2.09 8.87 16.12
CA ARG A 29 0.64 8.67 16.30
C ARG A 29 0.15 7.35 15.73
N HIS A 30 0.65 6.94 14.56
CA HIS A 30 0.31 5.64 13.96
C HIS A 30 0.86 4.49 14.79
N GLN A 31 2.09 4.59 15.29
CA GLN A 31 2.70 3.58 16.17
C GLN A 31 1.92 3.44 17.47
N ALA A 32 1.52 4.56 18.11
CA ALA A 32 0.77 4.55 19.36
C ALA A 32 -0.63 3.90 19.27
N ARG A 33 -1.20 3.79 18.07
CA ARG A 33 -2.49 3.12 17.83
C ARG A 33 -2.39 1.62 17.64
N ARG A 34 -1.17 1.11 17.43
CA ARG A 34 -0.95 -0.32 17.21
C ARG A 34 -0.99 -1.07 18.52
N PRO A 35 -1.65 -2.23 18.59
CA PRO A 35 -1.57 -3.10 19.75
C PRO A 35 -0.12 -3.48 20.05
N ALA A 36 0.28 -3.44 21.32
CA ALA A 36 1.66 -3.71 21.72
C ALA A 36 2.18 -5.12 21.39
N HIS A 37 1.27 -6.06 21.10
CA HIS A 37 1.60 -7.44 20.71
C HIS A 37 1.75 -7.61 19.20
N TRP A 38 1.59 -6.56 18.40
CA TRP A 38 1.85 -6.61 16.96
C TRP A 38 3.33 -6.36 16.67
N THR A 39 3.88 -7.10 15.72
CA THR A 39 5.24 -6.87 15.23
C THR A 39 5.22 -5.84 14.10
N THR A 40 6.04 -4.81 14.20
CA THR A 40 6.19 -3.82 13.11
C THR A 40 7.44 -4.13 12.30
N LEU A 41 7.30 -4.15 10.97
CA LEU A 41 8.38 -4.21 10.00
C LEU A 41 8.36 -2.93 9.14
N GLU A 42 9.50 -2.26 9.04
CA GLU A 42 9.70 -1.10 8.16
C GLU A 42 10.48 -1.60 6.94
N THR A 43 9.79 -1.81 5.83
CA THR A 43 10.39 -2.35 4.60
C THR A 43 9.52 -2.12 3.39
N THR A 44 10.13 -1.94 2.23
CA THR A 44 9.48 -1.88 0.91
C THR A 44 9.39 -3.24 0.21
N ASP A 45 10.12 -4.26 0.66
CA ASP A 45 10.03 -5.61 0.06
C ASP A 45 8.80 -6.38 0.57
N LEU A 46 7.60 -5.90 0.18
CA LEU A 46 6.33 -6.51 0.54
C LEU A 46 6.24 -7.97 0.10
N ALA A 47 6.78 -8.28 -1.07
CA ALA A 47 6.74 -9.64 -1.62
C ALA A 47 7.51 -10.64 -0.74
N ALA A 48 8.68 -10.25 -0.23
CA ALA A 48 9.45 -11.10 0.69
C ALA A 48 8.71 -11.31 2.01
N VAL A 49 8.13 -10.23 2.58
CA VAL A 49 7.35 -10.35 3.83
C VAL A 49 6.16 -11.28 3.67
N ILE A 50 5.37 -11.14 2.59
CA ILE A 50 4.18 -11.97 2.35
C ILE A 50 4.55 -13.43 2.16
N ARG A 51 5.62 -13.72 1.38
CA ARG A 51 6.07 -15.11 1.18
C ARG A 51 6.61 -15.77 2.45
N ALA A 52 7.19 -14.99 3.36
CA ALA A 52 7.73 -15.50 4.62
C ALA A 52 6.71 -15.50 5.77
N ALA A 53 5.49 -15.03 5.53
CA ALA A 53 4.50 -14.81 6.58
C ALA A 53 3.96 -16.13 7.15
N ASP A 54 4.01 -16.26 8.47
CA ASP A 54 3.43 -17.35 9.27
C ASP A 54 2.19 -16.91 10.08
N ARG A 55 1.83 -15.62 9.99
CA ARG A 55 0.72 -14.96 10.69
C ARG A 55 0.11 -13.87 9.82
N PRO A 56 -1.09 -13.35 10.13
CA PRO A 56 -1.71 -12.27 9.36
C PRO A 56 -0.79 -11.07 9.18
N VAL A 57 -0.82 -10.48 7.97
CA VAL A 57 -0.03 -9.31 7.60
C VAL A 57 -0.97 -8.15 7.31
N LEU A 58 -0.66 -6.97 7.86
CA LEU A 58 -1.32 -5.70 7.54
C LEU A 58 -0.29 -4.75 6.93
N VAL A 59 -0.48 -4.37 5.68
CA VAL A 59 0.33 -3.36 4.99
C VAL A 59 -0.36 -2.00 5.02
N ASP A 60 0.28 -0.99 5.59
CA ASP A 60 -0.27 0.36 5.68
C ASP A 60 0.80 1.40 5.25
N CYS A 61 0.79 1.87 4.00
CA CYS A 61 -0.18 1.63 2.94
C CYS A 61 0.51 1.52 1.57
N LEU A 62 -0.22 1.05 0.55
CA LEU A 62 0.32 0.92 -0.81
C LEU A 62 0.66 2.27 -1.46
N SER A 63 -0.02 3.36 -1.09
CA SER A 63 0.33 4.70 -1.59
C SER A 63 1.70 5.17 -1.11
N THR A 64 2.04 4.93 0.15
CA THR A 64 3.37 5.22 0.72
C THR A 64 4.43 4.30 0.11
N TRP A 65 4.09 3.02 -0.09
CA TRP A 65 4.96 2.07 -0.77
C TRP A 65 5.31 2.53 -2.19
N LEU A 66 4.30 2.91 -2.99
CA LEU A 66 4.51 3.43 -4.35
C LEU A 66 5.42 4.66 -4.34
N THR A 67 5.17 5.62 -3.44
CA THR A 67 5.99 6.82 -3.32
C THR A 67 7.45 6.44 -3.05
N HIS A 68 7.69 5.54 -2.08
CA HIS A 68 9.04 5.11 -1.71
C HIS A 68 9.75 4.40 -2.87
N LEU A 69 9.06 3.55 -3.64
CA LEU A 69 9.65 2.89 -4.81
C LEU A 69 10.12 3.88 -5.88
N VAL A 70 9.40 4.98 -6.08
CA VAL A 70 9.77 6.03 -7.05
C VAL A 70 10.89 6.92 -6.50
N ASP A 71 10.85 7.23 -5.19
CA ASP A 71 11.89 8.01 -4.49
C ASP A 71 13.22 7.27 -4.52
N ASP A 72 13.25 5.97 -4.22
CA ASP A 72 14.47 5.14 -4.17
C ASP A 72 15.27 5.16 -5.48
N ILE A 73 14.58 5.35 -6.60
CA ILE A 73 15.22 5.43 -7.91
C ILE A 73 15.29 6.86 -8.48
N ASP A 74 14.86 7.87 -7.72
CA ASP A 74 14.79 9.28 -8.14
C ASP A 74 14.12 9.46 -9.52
N ALA A 75 12.93 8.90 -9.70
CA ALA A 75 12.27 8.81 -11.02
C ALA A 75 11.03 9.67 -11.18
N TRP A 76 10.77 10.66 -10.31
CA TRP A 76 9.59 11.55 -10.44
C TRP A 76 9.57 12.39 -11.71
N GLN A 77 10.70 12.58 -12.36
CA GLN A 77 10.85 13.29 -13.63
C GLN A 77 11.08 12.34 -14.82
N ASP A 78 11.21 11.03 -14.59
CA ASP A 78 11.42 9.99 -15.60
C ASP A 78 10.29 8.96 -15.56
N ARG A 79 9.23 9.25 -16.32
CA ARG A 79 8.00 8.43 -16.33
C ARG A 79 8.23 7.01 -16.82
N GLU A 80 9.11 6.82 -17.79
CA GLU A 80 9.37 5.48 -18.36
C GLU A 80 10.10 4.60 -17.33
N ARG A 81 11.11 5.15 -16.68
CA ARG A 81 11.87 4.47 -15.62
C ARG A 81 10.99 4.14 -14.42
N ALA A 82 10.17 5.09 -13.96
CA ALA A 82 9.22 4.88 -12.88
C ALA A 82 8.20 3.78 -13.23
N ALA A 83 7.57 3.86 -14.41
CA ALA A 83 6.59 2.88 -14.84
C ALA A 83 7.16 1.46 -14.91
N SER A 84 8.34 1.27 -15.52
CA SER A 84 9.01 -0.03 -15.60
C SER A 84 9.35 -0.60 -14.23
N HIS A 85 9.80 0.24 -13.28
CA HIS A 85 10.11 -0.19 -11.91
C HIS A 85 8.85 -0.58 -11.15
N LEU A 86 7.81 0.25 -11.20
CA LEU A 86 6.53 -0.01 -10.55
C LEU A 86 5.85 -1.27 -11.10
N GLU A 87 5.88 -1.49 -12.42
CA GLU A 87 5.34 -2.72 -13.04
C GLU A 87 6.04 -3.97 -12.49
N LYS A 88 7.37 -3.95 -12.42
CA LYS A 88 8.16 -5.06 -11.88
C LYS A 88 7.81 -5.35 -10.43
N GLU A 89 7.78 -4.32 -9.57
CA GLU A 89 7.51 -4.50 -8.14
C GLU A 89 6.05 -4.88 -7.88
N THR A 90 5.10 -4.34 -8.67
CA THR A 90 3.70 -4.77 -8.66
C THR A 90 3.56 -6.24 -9.03
N ALA A 91 4.23 -6.70 -10.09
CA ALA A 91 4.19 -8.11 -10.48
C ALA A 91 4.73 -9.04 -9.37
N ARG A 92 5.81 -8.64 -8.69
CA ARG A 92 6.34 -9.38 -7.53
C ARG A 92 5.34 -9.46 -6.38
N LEU A 93 4.66 -8.36 -6.09
CA LEU A 93 3.60 -8.29 -5.07
C LEU A 93 2.43 -9.22 -5.42
N LEU A 94 1.91 -9.13 -6.65
CA LEU A 94 0.78 -9.96 -7.11
C LEU A 94 1.09 -11.46 -7.08
N ASP A 95 2.32 -11.85 -7.42
CA ASP A 95 2.78 -13.24 -7.32
C ASP A 95 2.84 -13.71 -5.86
N ALA A 96 3.34 -12.86 -4.96
CA ALA A 96 3.36 -13.16 -3.53
C ALA A 96 1.95 -13.28 -2.93
N LEU A 97 1.02 -12.40 -3.32
CA LEU A 97 -0.39 -12.47 -2.90
C LEU A 97 -1.05 -13.76 -3.37
N SER A 98 -0.79 -14.17 -4.62
CA SER A 98 -1.36 -15.41 -5.19
C SER A 98 -0.87 -16.69 -4.48
N SER A 99 0.27 -16.63 -3.81
CA SER A 99 0.86 -17.76 -3.07
C SER A 99 0.71 -17.64 -1.54
N ALA A 100 0.06 -16.58 -1.05
CA ALA A 100 -0.10 -16.35 0.39
C ALA A 100 -0.96 -17.45 1.03
N THR A 101 -0.53 -17.93 2.20
CA THR A 101 -1.21 -18.98 2.99
C THR A 101 -1.86 -18.42 4.25
N VAL A 102 -1.63 -17.13 4.53
CA VAL A 102 -2.17 -16.39 5.67
C VAL A 102 -3.01 -15.21 5.19
N GLU A 103 -3.82 -14.66 6.07
CA GLU A 103 -4.61 -13.45 5.73
C GLU A 103 -3.70 -12.24 5.50
N ILE A 104 -3.88 -11.57 4.36
CA ILE A 104 -3.18 -10.35 3.99
C ILE A 104 -4.19 -9.23 3.88
N VAL A 105 -3.99 -8.16 4.64
CA VAL A 105 -4.78 -6.93 4.55
C VAL A 105 -3.91 -5.82 3.98
N LEU A 106 -4.35 -5.23 2.89
CA LEU A 106 -3.67 -4.13 2.23
C LEU A 106 -4.51 -2.85 2.36
N VAL A 107 -3.92 -1.82 2.94
CA VAL A 107 -4.53 -0.49 2.99
C VAL A 107 -4.02 0.33 1.82
N THR A 108 -4.92 1.04 1.14
CA THR A 108 -4.56 1.97 0.07
C THR A 108 -5.42 3.23 0.13
N ASN A 109 -5.03 4.26 -0.62
CA ASN A 109 -5.81 5.47 -0.80
C ASN A 109 -6.47 5.46 -2.18
N GLU A 110 -7.76 5.87 -2.24
CA GLU A 110 -8.41 6.16 -3.52
C GLU A 110 -8.23 7.65 -3.85
N VAL A 111 -7.53 7.94 -4.93
CA VAL A 111 -7.18 9.30 -5.35
C VAL A 111 -7.81 9.71 -6.68
N GLY A 112 -8.48 8.79 -7.36
CA GLY A 112 -9.11 9.00 -8.67
C GLY A 112 -10.30 9.96 -8.65
N CYS A 113 -10.98 10.08 -7.52
CA CYS A 113 -12.19 10.91 -7.36
C CYS A 113 -11.91 12.42 -7.21
N SER A 114 -10.66 12.87 -7.29
CA SER A 114 -10.27 14.27 -7.14
C SER A 114 -10.04 14.98 -8.47
N VAL A 115 -9.88 16.31 -8.40
CA VAL A 115 -9.45 17.12 -9.55
C VAL A 115 -8.06 16.68 -10.01
N VAL A 116 -7.81 16.75 -11.33
CA VAL A 116 -6.50 16.40 -11.90
C VAL A 116 -5.40 17.26 -11.28
N PRO A 117 -4.35 16.67 -10.70
CA PRO A 117 -3.26 17.42 -10.09
C PRO A 117 -2.55 18.36 -11.09
N SER A 118 -2.16 19.54 -10.62
CA SER A 118 -1.47 20.54 -11.43
C SER A 118 -0.02 20.14 -11.74
N THR A 119 0.64 19.38 -10.86
CA THR A 119 2.03 18.93 -11.04
C THR A 119 2.12 17.65 -11.86
N ALA A 120 3.23 17.46 -12.57
CA ALA A 120 3.48 16.23 -13.32
C ALA A 120 3.61 15.00 -12.38
N SER A 121 4.35 15.15 -11.27
CA SER A 121 4.49 14.10 -10.25
C SER A 121 3.15 13.72 -9.62
N GLY A 122 2.30 14.69 -9.30
CA GLY A 122 0.96 14.40 -8.76
C GLY A 122 0.07 13.64 -9.75
N ARG A 123 0.13 13.96 -11.05
CA ARG A 123 -0.60 13.17 -12.08
C ARG A 123 -0.04 11.77 -12.21
N MET A 124 1.28 11.62 -12.21
CA MET A 124 1.96 10.32 -12.25
C MET A 124 1.55 9.46 -11.03
N PHE A 125 1.65 10.02 -9.82
CA PHE A 125 1.23 9.33 -8.60
C PHE A 125 -0.23 8.85 -8.68
N ARG A 126 -1.16 9.74 -9.10
CA ARG A 126 -2.57 9.39 -9.20
C ARG A 126 -2.83 8.25 -10.19
N ASP A 127 -2.20 8.34 -11.37
CA ASP A 127 -2.39 7.36 -12.44
C ASP A 127 -1.76 6.00 -12.06
N ASP A 128 -0.58 6.01 -11.44
CA ASP A 128 0.13 4.79 -11.04
C ASP A 128 -0.52 4.12 -9.84
N LEU A 129 -0.99 4.91 -8.85
CA LEU A 129 -1.73 4.36 -7.72
C LEU A 129 -3.07 3.75 -8.16
N GLY A 130 -3.77 4.40 -9.12
CA GLY A 130 -4.99 3.84 -9.67
C GLY A 130 -4.75 2.48 -10.36
N ARG A 131 -3.68 2.36 -11.15
CA ARG A 131 -3.29 1.08 -11.77
C ARG A 131 -2.91 0.01 -10.74
N LEU A 132 -2.12 0.40 -9.74
CA LEU A 132 -1.75 -0.50 -8.64
C LEU A 132 -2.99 -1.00 -7.89
N ASN A 133 -3.92 -0.11 -7.53
CA ASN A 133 -5.16 -0.45 -6.85
C ASN A 133 -6.01 -1.43 -7.66
N ALA A 134 -6.18 -1.18 -8.96
CA ALA A 134 -6.92 -2.06 -9.85
C ALA A 134 -6.28 -3.45 -9.95
N ALA A 135 -4.95 -3.51 -10.14
CA ALA A 135 -4.22 -4.77 -10.23
C ALA A 135 -4.29 -5.60 -8.93
N VAL A 136 -4.13 -4.93 -7.77
CA VAL A 136 -4.18 -5.59 -6.46
C VAL A 136 -5.61 -6.04 -6.14
N SER A 137 -6.63 -5.21 -6.39
CA SER A 137 -8.02 -5.58 -6.13
C SER A 137 -8.45 -6.84 -6.89
N GLY A 138 -7.93 -7.04 -8.11
CA GLY A 138 -8.16 -8.26 -8.90
C GLY A 138 -7.56 -9.54 -8.31
N LYS A 139 -6.77 -9.44 -7.22
CA LYS A 139 -6.19 -10.57 -6.47
C LYS A 139 -6.77 -10.73 -5.07
N CYS A 140 -7.64 -9.82 -4.65
CA CYS A 140 -8.23 -9.85 -3.33
C CYS A 140 -9.57 -10.58 -3.34
N ASP A 141 -9.80 -11.42 -2.32
CA ASP A 141 -11.12 -12.06 -2.09
C ASP A 141 -12.15 -11.04 -1.59
N HIS A 142 -11.69 -9.99 -0.91
CA HIS A 142 -12.52 -8.94 -0.35
C HIS A 142 -11.94 -7.56 -0.67
N VAL A 143 -12.80 -6.68 -1.19
CA VAL A 143 -12.45 -5.29 -1.49
C VAL A 143 -13.47 -4.37 -0.83
N ALA A 144 -13.01 -3.40 -0.06
CA ALA A 144 -13.87 -2.47 0.67
C ALA A 144 -13.41 -1.02 0.52
N LEU A 145 -14.34 -0.13 0.23
CA LEU A 145 -14.13 1.32 0.27
C LEU A 145 -14.68 1.88 1.58
N VAL A 146 -13.85 2.62 2.32
CA VAL A 146 -14.25 3.27 3.57
C VAL A 146 -14.44 4.77 3.33
N VAL A 147 -15.67 5.24 3.46
CA VAL A 147 -16.04 6.65 3.27
C VAL A 147 -16.87 7.12 4.46
N ALA A 148 -16.52 8.26 5.05
CA ALA A 148 -17.23 8.85 6.20
C ALA A 148 -17.43 7.86 7.37
N GLY A 149 -16.44 7.01 7.64
CA GLY A 149 -16.50 5.98 8.69
C GLY A 149 -17.43 4.81 8.37
N ARG A 150 -17.90 4.68 7.13
CA ARG A 150 -18.76 3.60 6.66
C ARG A 150 -18.03 2.74 5.64
N VAL A 151 -18.33 1.45 5.66
CA VAL A 151 -17.76 0.46 4.74
C VAL A 151 -18.75 0.22 3.59
N LEU A 152 -18.25 0.38 2.36
CA LEU A 152 -18.91 -0.06 1.15
C LEU A 152 -18.15 -1.29 0.63
N ASP A 153 -18.84 -2.43 0.62
CA ASP A 153 -18.30 -3.69 0.08
C ASP A 153 -18.35 -3.65 -1.45
N LEU A 154 -17.20 -3.87 -2.08
CA LEU A 154 -17.03 -3.90 -3.53
C LEU A 154 -16.70 -5.30 -4.05
N SER A 155 -16.68 -6.33 -3.18
CA SER A 155 -16.22 -7.67 -3.52
C SER A 155 -17.01 -8.30 -4.68
N ASP A 156 -18.32 -8.05 -4.74
CA ASP A 156 -19.21 -8.55 -5.80
C ASP A 156 -19.34 -7.59 -7.00
N CYS A 157 -18.65 -6.46 -6.99
CA CYS A 157 -18.68 -5.54 -8.11
C CYS A 157 -17.83 -6.08 -9.27
N PRO A 158 -18.30 -5.94 -10.54
CA PRO A 158 -17.51 -6.38 -11.67
C PRO A 158 -16.21 -5.58 -11.77
N VAL A 159 -15.10 -6.30 -11.99
CA VAL A 159 -13.80 -5.67 -12.26
C VAL A 159 -13.87 -5.03 -13.65
N VAL A 160 -13.37 -3.79 -13.76
CA VAL A 160 -13.25 -3.13 -15.07
C VAL A 160 -12.18 -3.86 -15.89
N ALA A 161 -12.58 -4.41 -17.03
CA ALA A 161 -11.61 -4.99 -17.96
C ALA A 161 -10.84 -3.87 -18.70
N ASP A 162 -9.54 -4.04 -18.87
CA ASP A 162 -8.68 -3.17 -19.68
C ASP A 162 -9.03 -3.26 -21.19
#